data_7dc84a9b40bf631beac1e5e82bd2f72d
#
_entry.id   7dc84a9b40bf631beac1e5e82bd2f72d
#
_cell.length_a   1.000
_cell.length_b   1.000
_cell.length_c   1.000
_cell.angle_alpha   90.00
_cell.angle_beta   90.00
_cell.angle_gamma   90.00
#
_symmetry.space_group_name_H-M   'P 1'
#
loop_
_entity.id
_entity.type
_entity.pdbx_description
1 polymer ?
#
loop_
_entity_poly.entity_id
_entity_poly.type
_entity_poly.pdbx_seq_one_letter_code
_entity_poly.pdbx_strand_id
1 'polypeptide(L)'
;LPNDKILIVGAGPTLSQNLDDYERLGKFPGTILATDAAVQYLLKRDIVPDACGCLEDLPAQAKYFEYDIVKERGGEIPVGWISDRVAPNVRLAMNKANINIQVAAAVRGATTSNVGLFCWLVAHLIMKGSDTYLIGMDHCYAENQPPPVDRSSELFYWGFYTLWNPHLQKEIILNPAHELWQEEFHWNMKQYPHVKVHNLTGWGALFGDKIQWEPISEKKKW
;
A
#
# COMPACT_ATOMS: atom_id res chain seq x y z
N LEU A 1 -19.66 -0.38 -8.49
CA LEU A 1 -19.75 -0.65 -7.03
C LEU A 1 -20.33 0.59 -6.37
N PRO A 2 -21.36 0.50 -5.53
CA PRO A 2 -22.03 1.68 -4.96
C PRO A 2 -21.27 2.31 -3.78
N ASN A 3 -20.01 1.94 -3.57
CA ASN A 3 -19.24 2.39 -2.43
C ASN A 3 -18.00 3.13 -2.91
N ASP A 4 -18.03 4.45 -2.82
CA ASP A 4 -16.91 5.35 -3.17
C ASP A 4 -15.77 5.34 -2.12
N LYS A 5 -15.91 4.53 -1.05
CA LYS A 5 -14.88 4.35 -0.03
C LYS A 5 -13.99 3.17 -0.35
N ILE A 6 -12.69 3.42 -0.44
CA ILE A 6 -11.70 2.37 -0.68
C ILE A 6 -10.59 2.44 0.38
N LEU A 7 -10.37 1.34 1.07
CA LEU A 7 -9.24 1.14 1.98
C LEU A 7 -8.09 0.53 1.22
N ILE A 8 -6.96 1.23 1.17
CA ILE A 8 -5.71 0.74 0.59
C ILE A 8 -4.81 0.26 1.72
N VAL A 9 -4.45 -1.02 1.65
CA VAL A 9 -3.60 -1.65 2.67
C VAL A 9 -2.22 -1.89 2.09
N GLY A 10 -1.26 -1.08 2.54
CA GLY A 10 0.17 -1.26 2.26
C GLY A 10 0.83 -2.22 3.26
N ALA A 11 2.06 -2.64 2.96
CA ALA A 11 2.84 -3.53 3.82
C ALA A 11 3.97 -2.81 4.56
N GLY A 12 3.79 -1.54 4.85
CA GLY A 12 4.74 -0.77 5.64
C GLY A 12 4.90 -1.29 7.07
N PRO A 13 5.94 -0.86 7.78
CA PRO A 13 6.28 -1.38 9.11
C PRO A 13 5.12 -1.38 10.11
N THR A 14 4.26 -0.37 10.07
CA THR A 14 3.14 -0.26 11.01
C THR A 14 2.09 -1.34 10.81
N LEU A 15 1.90 -1.83 9.59
CA LEU A 15 0.92 -2.88 9.35
C LEU A 15 1.24 -4.15 10.16
N SER A 16 2.50 -4.56 10.20
CA SER A 16 2.94 -5.74 10.94
C SER A 16 2.95 -5.54 12.45
N GLN A 17 3.04 -4.30 12.92
CA GLN A 17 3.13 -3.95 14.34
C GLN A 17 1.75 -3.75 15.00
N ASN A 18 0.74 -3.29 14.25
CA ASN A 18 -0.58 -2.97 14.77
C ASN A 18 -1.57 -4.12 14.55
N LEU A 19 -1.28 -5.27 15.15
CA LEU A 19 -2.06 -6.50 14.98
C LEU A 19 -3.51 -6.36 15.45
N ASP A 20 -3.75 -5.58 16.49
CA ASP A 20 -5.07 -5.38 17.09
C ASP A 20 -6.04 -4.59 16.19
N ASP A 21 -5.51 -3.84 15.25
CA ASP A 21 -6.33 -3.06 14.32
C ASP A 21 -6.90 -3.89 13.16
N TYR A 22 -6.45 -5.14 12.96
CA TYR A 22 -6.91 -5.97 11.84
C TYR A 22 -8.39 -6.37 11.93
N GLU A 23 -8.91 -6.60 13.12
CA GLU A 23 -10.37 -6.85 13.28
C GLU A 23 -11.20 -5.66 12.77
N ARG A 24 -10.66 -4.45 12.92
CA ARG A 24 -11.31 -3.23 12.45
C ARG A 24 -11.22 -3.11 10.95
N LEU A 25 -10.09 -3.51 10.34
CA LEU A 25 -9.92 -3.53 8.88
C LEU A 25 -10.97 -4.43 8.21
N GLY A 26 -11.21 -5.63 8.74
CA GLY A 26 -12.21 -6.56 8.23
C GLY A 26 -13.65 -6.05 8.33
N LYS A 27 -13.89 -5.00 9.12
CA LYS A 27 -15.19 -4.34 9.26
C LYS A 27 -15.29 -3.02 8.48
N PHE A 28 -14.33 -2.73 7.60
CA PHE A 28 -14.37 -1.53 6.78
C PHE A 28 -15.61 -1.50 5.90
N PRO A 29 -16.41 -0.42 5.92
CA PRO A 29 -17.68 -0.35 5.19
C PRO A 29 -17.49 0.05 3.72
N GLY A 30 -16.48 -0.50 3.05
CA GLY A 30 -16.09 -0.19 1.70
C GLY A 30 -15.34 -1.32 1.04
N THR A 31 -14.60 -1.01 -0.01
CA THR A 31 -13.76 -1.95 -0.73
C THR A 31 -12.36 -1.98 -0.15
N ILE A 32 -11.78 -3.14 0.07
CA ILE A 32 -10.42 -3.34 0.55
C ILE A 32 -9.51 -3.69 -0.65
N LEU A 33 -8.55 -2.83 -0.93
CA LEU A 33 -7.52 -3.04 -1.96
C LEU A 33 -6.15 -3.21 -1.28
N ALA A 34 -5.58 -4.41 -1.35
CA ALA A 34 -4.28 -4.72 -0.77
C ALA A 34 -3.13 -4.53 -1.77
N THR A 35 -1.97 -4.06 -1.34
CA THR A 35 -0.74 -4.23 -2.13
C THR A 35 -0.30 -5.70 -2.10
N ASP A 36 0.51 -6.12 -3.08
CA ASP A 36 1.04 -7.48 -3.20
C ASP A 36 1.61 -8.04 -1.88
N ALA A 37 2.49 -7.29 -1.23
CA ALA A 37 3.10 -7.71 0.03
C ALA A 37 2.10 -7.75 1.21
N ALA A 38 1.01 -6.96 1.16
CA ALA A 38 0.02 -6.89 2.23
C ALA A 38 -0.97 -8.07 2.22
N VAL A 39 -1.19 -8.70 1.07
CA VAL A 39 -2.16 -9.80 0.88
C VAL A 39 -1.99 -10.89 1.94
N GLN A 40 -0.77 -11.38 2.15
CA GLN A 40 -0.51 -12.44 3.12
C GLN A 40 -0.88 -12.07 4.57
N TYR A 41 -0.69 -10.80 4.95
CA TYR A 41 -0.99 -10.33 6.30
C TYR A 41 -2.49 -10.31 6.56
N LEU A 42 -3.28 -9.92 5.57
CA LEU A 42 -4.73 -9.91 5.64
C LEU A 42 -5.29 -11.33 5.67
N LEU A 43 -4.89 -12.20 4.73
CA LEU A 43 -5.37 -13.58 4.66
C LEU A 43 -5.06 -14.39 5.92
N LYS A 44 -3.89 -14.18 6.56
CA LYS A 44 -3.54 -14.79 7.85
C LYS A 44 -4.49 -14.41 9.00
N ARG A 45 -5.30 -13.37 8.81
CA ARG A 45 -6.27 -12.84 9.79
C ARG A 45 -7.71 -12.96 9.33
N ASP A 46 -7.96 -13.87 8.39
CA ASP A 46 -9.28 -14.10 7.80
C ASP A 46 -9.91 -12.87 7.14
N ILE A 47 -9.08 -11.91 6.73
CA ILE A 47 -9.53 -10.76 5.95
C ILE A 47 -9.20 -11.03 4.49
N VAL A 48 -10.23 -11.24 3.68
CA VAL A 48 -10.08 -11.39 2.23
C VAL A 48 -10.22 -10.00 1.60
N PRO A 49 -9.18 -9.46 0.93
CA PRO A 49 -9.34 -8.20 0.23
C PRO A 49 -10.20 -8.37 -1.02
N ASP A 50 -10.98 -7.35 -1.38
CA ASP A 50 -11.80 -7.34 -2.61
C ASP A 50 -10.94 -7.26 -3.87
N ALA A 51 -9.72 -6.74 -3.74
CA ALA A 51 -8.75 -6.69 -4.83
C ALA A 51 -7.32 -6.64 -4.27
N CYS A 52 -6.34 -7.01 -5.11
CA CYS A 52 -4.95 -6.73 -4.83
C CYS A 52 -4.28 -5.99 -6.01
N GLY A 53 -3.21 -5.25 -5.73
CA GLY A 53 -2.42 -4.53 -6.72
C GLY A 53 -0.97 -4.97 -6.73
N CYS A 54 -0.38 -5.10 -7.94
CA CYS A 54 1.03 -5.38 -8.13
C CYS A 54 1.60 -4.51 -9.26
N LEU A 55 2.70 -3.81 -8.98
CA LEU A 55 3.32 -2.87 -9.90
C LEU A 55 4.62 -3.40 -10.51
N GLU A 56 5.39 -4.17 -9.75
CA GLU A 56 6.81 -4.37 -9.92
C GLU A 56 7.19 -5.23 -11.13
N ASP A 57 8.21 -4.79 -11.85
CA ASP A 57 8.88 -5.53 -12.92
C ASP A 57 10.01 -6.45 -12.40
N LEU A 58 10.24 -6.45 -11.06
CA LEU A 58 11.26 -7.25 -10.42
C LEU A 58 10.79 -8.69 -10.19
N PRO A 59 11.50 -9.70 -10.75
CA PRO A 59 11.15 -11.11 -10.56
C PRO A 59 11.06 -11.56 -9.09
N ALA A 60 11.85 -10.96 -8.21
CA ALA A 60 11.85 -11.28 -6.77
C ALA A 60 10.50 -11.04 -6.09
N GLN A 61 9.61 -10.23 -6.67
CA GLN A 61 8.29 -9.93 -6.09
C GLN A 61 7.30 -11.10 -6.22
N ALA A 62 7.60 -12.10 -7.05
CA ALA A 62 6.82 -13.34 -7.11
C ALA A 62 6.64 -14.02 -5.73
N LYS A 63 7.62 -13.85 -4.84
CA LYS A 63 7.59 -14.36 -3.45
C LYS A 63 6.32 -14.00 -2.69
N TYR A 64 5.72 -12.83 -2.95
CA TYR A 64 4.51 -12.39 -2.24
C TYR A 64 3.29 -13.24 -2.54
N PHE A 65 3.27 -13.88 -3.72
CA PHE A 65 2.21 -14.78 -4.15
C PHE A 65 2.58 -16.27 -3.96
N GLU A 66 3.81 -16.56 -3.50
CA GLU A 66 4.31 -17.90 -3.23
C GLU A 66 4.18 -18.32 -1.77
N TYR A 67 3.70 -17.44 -0.87
CA TYR A 67 3.35 -17.83 0.50
C TYR A 67 2.20 -18.84 0.50
N ASP A 68 2.29 -19.86 1.36
CA ASP A 68 1.31 -20.95 1.39
C ASP A 68 -0.12 -20.43 1.58
N ILE A 69 -0.34 -19.50 2.51
CA ILE A 69 -1.66 -18.90 2.72
C ILE A 69 -2.21 -18.20 1.46
N VAL A 70 -1.34 -17.62 0.62
CA VAL A 70 -1.78 -16.97 -0.62
C VAL A 70 -2.06 -18.01 -1.69
N LYS A 71 -1.28 -19.11 -1.78
CA LYS A 71 -1.56 -20.24 -2.68
C LYS A 71 -2.89 -20.93 -2.34
N GLU A 72 -3.19 -21.06 -1.05
CA GLU A 72 -4.41 -21.70 -0.56
C GLU A 72 -5.65 -20.84 -0.77
N ARG A 73 -5.54 -19.54 -0.50
CA ARG A 73 -6.68 -18.63 -0.41
C ARG A 73 -6.72 -17.51 -1.46
N GLY A 74 -5.70 -17.43 -2.33
CA GLY A 74 -5.65 -16.37 -3.35
C GLY A 74 -6.87 -16.38 -4.29
N GLY A 75 -7.45 -17.53 -4.55
CA GLY A 75 -8.66 -17.66 -5.34
C GLY A 75 -9.92 -17.03 -4.72
N GLU A 76 -9.87 -16.66 -3.43
CA GLU A 76 -10.92 -15.89 -2.75
C GLU A 76 -10.87 -14.40 -3.13
N ILE A 77 -9.73 -13.91 -3.66
CA ILE A 77 -9.54 -12.51 -4.09
C ILE A 77 -10.16 -12.33 -5.48
N PRO A 78 -11.22 -11.52 -5.63
CA PRO A 78 -11.95 -11.42 -6.90
C PRO A 78 -11.11 -10.92 -8.08
N VAL A 79 -10.15 -10.00 -7.83
CA VAL A 79 -9.32 -9.43 -8.89
C VAL A 79 -7.94 -9.00 -8.40
N GLY A 80 -6.92 -9.29 -9.22
CA GLY A 80 -5.56 -8.77 -9.09
C GLY A 80 -5.26 -7.74 -10.18
N TRP A 81 -5.16 -6.48 -9.82
CA TRP A 81 -4.77 -5.41 -10.73
C TRP A 81 -3.27 -5.37 -10.90
N ILE A 82 -2.78 -5.46 -12.12
CA ILE A 82 -1.36 -5.40 -12.41
C ILE A 82 -1.01 -4.26 -13.36
N SER A 83 0.20 -3.71 -13.20
CA SER A 83 0.84 -2.91 -14.24
C SER A 83 1.14 -3.76 -15.47
N ASP A 84 1.18 -3.15 -16.64
CA ASP A 84 1.61 -3.81 -17.88
C ASP A 84 3.08 -4.27 -17.85
N ARG A 85 3.90 -3.70 -16.96
CA ARG A 85 5.32 -4.02 -16.75
C ARG A 85 5.58 -5.17 -15.77
N VAL A 86 4.57 -5.67 -15.07
CA VAL A 86 4.75 -6.75 -14.07
C VAL A 86 5.46 -7.96 -14.69
N ALA A 87 6.51 -8.42 -14.03
CA ALA A 87 7.36 -9.51 -14.49
C ALA A 87 6.58 -10.81 -14.75
N PRO A 88 6.92 -11.60 -15.79
CA PRO A 88 6.17 -12.80 -16.17
C PRO A 88 6.06 -13.85 -15.05
N ASN A 89 7.10 -14.01 -14.22
CA ASN A 89 7.10 -14.96 -13.10
C ASN A 89 6.15 -14.49 -11.97
N VAL A 90 5.97 -13.19 -11.76
CA VAL A 90 4.98 -12.65 -10.82
C VAL A 90 3.55 -12.97 -11.30
N ARG A 91 3.26 -12.77 -12.60
CA ARG A 91 1.97 -13.16 -13.19
C ARG A 91 1.73 -14.66 -13.06
N LEU A 92 2.80 -15.47 -13.26
CA LEU A 92 2.71 -16.93 -13.09
C LEU A 92 2.39 -17.29 -11.63
N ALA A 93 3.03 -16.64 -10.65
CA ALA A 93 2.77 -16.88 -9.23
C ALA A 93 1.34 -16.51 -8.84
N MET A 94 0.82 -15.36 -9.32
CA MET A 94 -0.58 -14.96 -9.12
C MET A 94 -1.56 -15.98 -9.73
N ASN A 95 -1.30 -16.46 -10.95
CA ASN A 95 -2.12 -17.49 -11.60
C ASN A 95 -2.11 -18.81 -10.80
N LYS A 96 -0.96 -19.24 -10.27
CA LYS A 96 -0.85 -20.42 -9.40
C LYS A 96 -1.62 -20.27 -8.09
N ALA A 97 -1.77 -19.03 -7.60
CA ALA A 97 -2.62 -18.69 -6.46
C ALA A 97 -4.10 -18.52 -6.84
N ASN A 98 -4.49 -18.80 -8.09
CA ASN A 98 -5.84 -18.65 -8.63
C ASN A 98 -6.39 -17.21 -8.56
N ILE A 99 -5.54 -16.20 -8.52
CA ILE A 99 -5.98 -14.80 -8.56
C ILE A 99 -6.33 -14.41 -10.00
N ASN A 100 -7.52 -13.87 -10.21
CA ASN A 100 -7.96 -13.39 -11.53
C ASN A 100 -7.23 -12.08 -11.89
N ILE A 101 -6.30 -12.13 -12.85
CA ILE A 101 -5.42 -11.00 -13.20
C ILE A 101 -6.05 -10.11 -14.25
N GLN A 102 -6.04 -8.81 -14.01
CA GLN A 102 -6.43 -7.77 -14.97
C GLN A 102 -5.34 -6.68 -15.06
N VAL A 103 -5.08 -6.22 -16.29
CA VAL A 103 -4.13 -5.13 -16.52
C VAL A 103 -4.81 -3.79 -16.28
N ALA A 104 -4.22 -2.97 -15.40
CA ALA A 104 -4.71 -1.64 -15.06
C ALA A 104 -4.36 -0.61 -16.15
N ALA A 105 -4.92 -0.77 -17.34
CA ALA A 105 -4.59 0.06 -18.52
C ALA A 105 -4.85 1.56 -18.31
N ALA A 106 -5.84 1.93 -17.50
CA ALA A 106 -6.14 3.32 -17.17
C ALA A 106 -5.06 4.02 -16.32
N VAL A 107 -4.17 3.24 -15.68
CA VAL A 107 -3.03 3.75 -14.90
C VAL A 107 -1.75 3.82 -15.78
N ARG A 108 -1.83 3.36 -17.04
CA ARG A 108 -0.70 3.39 -17.96
C ARG A 108 -0.24 4.83 -18.19
N GLY A 109 1.05 5.07 -18.01
CA GLY A 109 1.65 6.40 -18.16
C GLY A 109 1.53 7.31 -16.92
N ALA A 110 0.85 6.89 -15.87
CA ALA A 110 0.93 7.58 -14.58
C ALA A 110 2.32 7.36 -13.97
N THR A 111 2.91 8.43 -13.45
CA THR A 111 4.20 8.33 -12.76
C THR A 111 3.98 7.66 -11.43
N THR A 112 4.51 6.46 -11.26
CA THR A 112 4.51 5.75 -9.98
C THR A 112 5.68 4.78 -9.90
N SER A 113 6.46 4.91 -8.84
CA SER A 113 7.55 4.01 -8.46
C SER A 113 7.21 3.14 -7.26
N ASN A 114 5.95 3.20 -6.79
CA ASN A 114 5.52 2.57 -5.55
C ASN A 114 4.16 1.86 -5.75
N VAL A 115 4.07 0.60 -5.30
CA VAL A 115 2.84 -0.20 -5.43
C VAL A 115 1.65 0.40 -4.65
N GLY A 116 1.90 1.09 -3.54
CA GLY A 116 0.84 1.76 -2.79
C GLY A 116 0.22 2.91 -3.58
N LEU A 117 1.04 3.73 -4.25
CA LEU A 117 0.55 4.77 -5.15
C LEU A 117 -0.15 4.17 -6.37
N PHE A 118 0.36 3.06 -6.93
CA PHE A 118 -0.33 2.33 -7.98
C PHE A 118 -1.74 1.90 -7.54
N CYS A 119 -1.88 1.31 -6.35
CA CYS A 119 -3.18 0.95 -5.78
C CYS A 119 -4.09 2.17 -5.62
N TRP A 120 -3.55 3.32 -5.19
CA TRP A 120 -4.33 4.55 -5.08
C TRP A 120 -4.85 5.03 -6.44
N LEU A 121 -4.03 4.96 -7.48
CA LEU A 121 -4.44 5.26 -8.86
C LEU A 121 -5.50 4.27 -9.38
N VAL A 122 -5.34 2.97 -9.11
CA VAL A 122 -6.36 1.95 -9.42
C VAL A 122 -7.66 2.26 -8.70
N ALA A 123 -7.59 2.60 -7.42
CA ALA A 123 -8.76 2.88 -6.59
C ALA A 123 -9.66 3.96 -7.20
N HIS A 124 -9.10 5.09 -7.65
CA HIS A 124 -9.95 6.16 -8.19
C HIS A 124 -10.10 6.15 -9.71
N LEU A 125 -9.10 5.73 -10.50
CA LEU A 125 -9.22 5.71 -11.96
C LEU A 125 -10.05 4.54 -12.50
N ILE A 126 -9.94 3.37 -11.86
CA ILE A 126 -10.59 2.14 -12.30
C ILE A 126 -11.81 1.83 -11.43
N MET A 127 -11.63 1.80 -10.11
CA MET A 127 -12.69 1.42 -9.16
C MET A 127 -13.63 2.58 -8.82
N LYS A 128 -13.29 3.82 -9.23
CA LYS A 128 -14.11 5.04 -9.08
C LYS A 128 -14.31 5.48 -7.62
N GLY A 129 -13.41 5.11 -6.73
CA GLY A 129 -13.41 5.61 -5.37
C GLY A 129 -13.05 7.09 -5.30
N SER A 130 -13.81 7.85 -4.55
CA SER A 130 -13.56 9.28 -4.29
C SER A 130 -13.12 9.56 -2.85
N ASP A 131 -13.20 8.54 -1.99
CA ASP A 131 -12.88 8.62 -0.57
C ASP A 131 -11.94 7.46 -0.22
N THR A 132 -10.63 7.74 -0.14
CA THR A 132 -9.60 6.71 0.02
C THR A 132 -8.97 6.76 1.41
N TYR A 133 -8.87 5.60 2.02
CA TYR A 133 -8.29 5.37 3.34
C TYR A 133 -7.00 4.58 3.19
N LEU A 134 -5.92 5.02 3.84
CA LEU A 134 -4.59 4.42 3.71
C LEU A 134 -4.15 3.84 5.05
N ILE A 135 -3.67 2.59 5.04
CA ILE A 135 -3.01 1.98 6.19
C ILE A 135 -1.77 1.20 5.75
N GLY A 136 -0.72 1.21 6.56
CA GLY A 136 0.55 0.59 6.19
C GLY A 136 1.26 1.25 5.02
N MET A 137 0.95 2.52 4.76
CA MET A 137 1.58 3.38 3.74
C MET A 137 2.57 4.35 4.42
N ASP A 138 3.56 3.78 5.11
CA ASP A 138 4.41 4.55 6.01
C ASP A 138 5.38 5.49 5.30
N HIS A 139 5.93 5.07 4.15
CA HIS A 139 6.97 5.79 3.41
C HIS A 139 8.12 6.26 4.31
N CYS A 140 8.48 5.43 5.29
CA CYS A 140 9.60 5.65 6.22
C CYS A 140 10.00 4.34 6.90
N TYR A 141 11.05 4.38 7.71
CA TYR A 141 11.42 3.26 8.57
C TYR A 141 10.55 3.22 9.83
N ALA A 142 10.44 2.02 10.42
CA ALA A 142 9.77 1.85 11.70
C ALA A 142 10.55 2.57 12.82
N GLU A 143 9.83 3.03 13.83
CA GLU A 143 10.42 3.76 14.97
C GLU A 143 11.55 2.98 15.66
N ASN A 144 11.37 1.67 15.80
CA ASN A 144 12.29 0.78 16.51
C ASN A 144 13.18 -0.09 15.60
N GLN A 145 13.09 0.13 14.30
CA GLN A 145 13.95 -0.55 13.32
C GLN A 145 14.87 0.48 12.69
N PRO A 146 16.13 0.54 13.16
CA PRO A 146 17.10 1.37 12.48
C PRO A 146 17.21 0.91 11.02
N PRO A 147 17.53 1.82 10.10
CA PRO A 147 17.78 1.46 8.71
C PRO A 147 18.73 0.27 8.67
N PRO A 148 18.47 -0.74 7.83
CA PRO A 148 19.39 -1.87 7.71
C PRO A 148 20.75 -1.32 7.31
N VAL A 149 21.74 -1.48 8.20
CA VAL A 149 23.14 -1.08 7.96
C VAL A 149 23.81 -2.17 7.12
N ASP A 150 23.16 -2.61 6.07
CA ASP A 150 23.81 -3.44 5.07
C ASP A 150 24.61 -2.55 4.13
N ARG A 151 25.89 -2.41 4.46
CA ARG A 151 26.85 -1.63 3.67
C ARG A 151 27.05 -2.16 2.26
N SER A 152 26.56 -3.34 1.94
CA SER A 152 26.63 -3.95 0.61
C SER A 152 25.42 -3.59 -0.26
N SER A 153 24.34 -3.04 0.31
CA SER A 153 23.16 -2.64 -0.46
C SER A 153 23.36 -1.28 -1.15
N GLU A 154 22.87 -1.14 -2.37
CA GLU A 154 22.87 0.15 -3.07
C GLU A 154 22.17 1.25 -2.25
N LEU A 155 21.17 0.89 -1.45
CA LEU A 155 20.45 1.79 -0.56
C LEU A 155 21.35 2.45 0.50
N PHE A 156 22.47 1.81 0.87
CA PHE A 156 23.43 2.40 1.81
C PHE A 156 24.10 3.65 1.22
N TYR A 157 24.33 3.71 -0.07
CA TYR A 157 24.98 4.85 -0.75
C TYR A 157 24.05 6.08 -0.86
N TRP A 158 22.75 5.90 -0.66
CA TRP A 158 21.77 7.00 -0.80
C TRP A 158 21.59 7.79 0.49
N GLY A 159 22.11 7.26 1.61
CA GLY A 159 22.03 7.92 2.91
C GLY A 159 20.65 7.83 3.56
N PHE A 160 20.60 8.33 4.79
CA PHE A 160 19.38 8.45 5.57
C PHE A 160 19.31 9.87 6.11
N TYR A 161 18.10 10.38 6.27
CA TYR A 161 17.85 11.68 6.87
C TYR A 161 16.58 11.66 7.69
N THR A 162 16.35 12.71 8.47
CA THR A 162 15.17 12.83 9.30
C THR A 162 14.21 13.85 8.72
N LEU A 163 12.92 13.58 8.91
CA LEU A 163 11.82 14.48 8.59
C LEU A 163 10.97 14.68 9.84
N TRP A 164 10.70 15.95 10.19
CA TRP A 164 9.79 16.26 11.28
C TRP A 164 8.35 15.93 10.91
N ASN A 165 7.71 15.04 11.66
CA ASN A 165 6.29 14.77 11.52
C ASN A 165 5.50 15.61 12.54
N PRO A 166 4.70 16.59 12.09
CA PRO A 166 3.99 17.52 12.98
C PRO A 166 2.85 16.84 13.76
N HIS A 167 2.29 15.73 13.26
CA HIS A 167 1.24 14.99 13.95
C HIS A 167 1.80 14.13 15.10
N LEU A 168 3.00 13.59 14.90
CA LEU A 168 3.68 12.77 15.90
C LEU A 168 4.53 13.58 16.87
N GLN A 169 4.82 14.85 16.56
CA GLN A 169 5.74 15.73 17.31
C GLN A 169 7.13 15.09 17.47
N LYS A 170 7.63 14.41 16.44
CA LYS A 170 8.96 13.78 16.42
C LYS A 170 9.53 13.64 15.01
N GLU A 171 10.83 13.35 14.96
CA GLU A 171 11.51 13.03 13.72
C GLU A 171 11.25 11.56 13.32
N ILE A 172 11.10 11.33 12.03
CA ILE A 172 11.02 10.02 11.40
C ILE A 172 12.18 9.84 10.43
N ILE A 173 12.63 8.60 10.22
CA ILE A 173 13.80 8.30 9.40
C ILE A 173 13.35 7.86 8.01
N LEU A 174 13.92 8.49 7.00
CA LEU A 174 13.66 8.23 5.59
C LEU A 174 14.96 7.90 4.85
N ASN A 175 14.79 7.38 3.63
CA ASN A 175 15.83 7.41 2.59
C ASN A 175 15.27 8.14 1.34
N PRO A 176 16.10 8.43 0.32
CA PRO A 176 15.65 9.13 -0.88
C PRO A 176 14.51 8.45 -1.64
N ALA A 177 14.39 7.13 -1.58
CA ALA A 177 13.26 6.44 -2.21
C ALA A 177 11.94 6.73 -1.49
N HIS A 178 11.95 6.80 -0.15
CA HIS A 178 10.76 7.18 0.62
C HIS A 178 10.31 8.61 0.32
N GLU A 179 11.26 9.54 0.17
CA GLU A 179 10.99 10.93 -0.21
C GLU A 179 10.35 11.00 -1.60
N LEU A 180 10.96 10.31 -2.59
CA LEU A 180 10.43 10.24 -3.94
C LEU A 180 8.98 9.73 -3.95
N TRP A 181 8.69 8.67 -3.19
CA TRP A 181 7.33 8.11 -3.11
C TRP A 181 6.33 9.09 -2.50
N GLN A 182 6.76 9.85 -1.50
CA GLN A 182 5.94 10.91 -0.89
C GLN A 182 5.67 12.04 -1.90
N GLU A 183 6.70 12.51 -2.60
CA GLU A 183 6.57 13.54 -3.63
C GLU A 183 5.65 13.12 -4.78
N GLU A 184 5.82 11.90 -5.29
CA GLU A 184 4.95 11.32 -6.32
C GLU A 184 3.49 11.24 -5.85
N PHE A 185 3.26 10.84 -4.59
CA PHE A 185 1.92 10.76 -4.04
C PHE A 185 1.28 12.14 -3.98
N HIS A 186 1.97 13.14 -3.45
CA HIS A 186 1.49 14.52 -3.39
C HIS A 186 1.28 15.13 -4.78
N TRP A 187 2.17 14.83 -5.72
CA TRP A 187 2.00 15.27 -7.10
C TRP A 187 0.73 14.70 -7.73
N ASN A 188 0.48 13.41 -7.58
CA ASN A 188 -0.72 12.77 -8.09
C ASN A 188 -1.98 13.32 -7.41
N MET A 189 -1.98 13.54 -6.09
CA MET A 189 -3.12 14.16 -5.40
C MET A 189 -3.49 15.54 -5.96
N LYS A 190 -2.50 16.32 -6.42
CA LYS A 190 -2.76 17.62 -7.08
C LYS A 190 -3.47 17.46 -8.42
N GLN A 191 -3.22 16.35 -9.16
CA GLN A 191 -3.91 16.06 -10.42
C GLN A 191 -5.37 15.61 -10.19
N TYR A 192 -5.67 15.05 -9.00
CA TYR A 192 -7.00 14.51 -8.66
C TYR A 192 -7.55 15.16 -7.38
N PRO A 193 -7.82 16.49 -7.39
CA PRO A 193 -8.15 17.26 -6.20
C PRO A 193 -9.51 16.91 -5.59
N HIS A 194 -10.36 16.17 -6.31
CA HIS A 194 -11.67 15.70 -5.87
C HIS A 194 -11.60 14.41 -5.02
N VAL A 195 -10.45 13.71 -5.02
CA VAL A 195 -10.26 12.51 -4.23
C VAL A 195 -9.83 12.89 -2.81
N LYS A 196 -10.59 12.44 -1.83
CA LYS A 196 -10.23 12.60 -0.41
C LYS A 196 -9.28 11.49 0.00
N VAL A 197 -8.29 11.84 0.82
CA VAL A 197 -7.30 10.91 1.33
C VAL A 197 -7.25 10.99 2.85
N HIS A 198 -7.48 9.84 3.50
CA HIS A 198 -7.43 9.66 4.95
C HIS A 198 -6.25 8.74 5.29
N ASN A 199 -5.28 9.24 6.02
CA ASN A 199 -4.18 8.41 6.50
C ASN A 199 -4.54 7.81 7.87
N LEU A 200 -4.79 6.50 7.87
CA LEU A 200 -5.11 5.72 9.08
C LEU A 200 -3.87 5.10 9.72
N THR A 201 -2.72 5.22 9.08
CA THR A 201 -1.47 4.57 9.50
C THR A 201 -1.04 5.00 10.91
N GLY A 202 -1.22 6.28 11.26
CA GLY A 202 -0.79 6.81 12.55
C GLY A 202 0.74 6.91 12.71
N TRP A 203 1.48 6.68 11.64
CA TRP A 203 2.93 6.78 11.54
C TRP A 203 3.33 7.17 10.12
N GLY A 204 4.58 7.60 9.94
CA GLY A 204 5.17 7.72 8.62
C GLY A 204 5.25 9.12 8.04
N ALA A 205 5.67 9.16 6.77
CA ALA A 205 5.98 10.38 6.05
C ALA A 205 4.81 10.92 5.20
N LEU A 206 3.71 10.17 5.09
CA LEU A 206 2.60 10.57 4.25
C LEU A 206 1.61 11.45 5.02
N PHE A 207 1.88 12.74 5.04
CA PHE A 207 1.06 13.79 5.66
C PHE A 207 1.11 15.08 4.82
N GLY A 208 0.27 16.06 5.13
CA GLY A 208 0.20 17.36 4.47
C GLY A 208 -1.24 17.87 4.33
N ASP A 209 -1.40 19.07 3.79
CA ASP A 209 -2.67 19.83 3.79
C ASP A 209 -3.89 19.12 3.20
N LYS A 210 -3.67 18.16 2.29
CA LYS A 210 -4.75 17.41 1.62
C LYS A 210 -4.94 16.00 2.15
N ILE A 211 -4.13 15.59 3.13
CA ILE A 211 -4.21 14.28 3.75
C ILE A 211 -4.81 14.45 5.14
N GLN A 212 -5.97 13.86 5.37
CA GLN A 212 -6.59 13.84 6.69
C GLN A 212 -5.87 12.80 7.55
N TRP A 213 -5.22 13.26 8.61
CA TRP A 213 -4.52 12.40 9.56
C TRP A 213 -5.50 11.86 10.59
N GLU A 214 -5.84 10.58 10.47
CA GLU A 214 -6.87 9.93 11.29
C GLU A 214 -6.44 8.53 11.72
N PRO A 215 -5.47 8.39 12.64
CA PRO A 215 -4.96 7.08 13.06
C PRO A 215 -6.08 6.10 13.41
N ILE A 216 -5.99 4.87 12.91
CA ILE A 216 -7.02 3.85 13.15
C ILE A 216 -7.15 3.54 14.64
N SER A 217 -6.05 3.59 15.39
CA SER A 217 -6.02 3.42 16.85
C SER A 217 -6.90 4.45 17.60
N GLU A 218 -7.09 5.64 17.03
CA GLU A 218 -7.90 6.71 17.58
C GLU A 218 -9.35 6.69 17.10
N LYS A 219 -9.65 5.95 16.02
CA LYS A 219 -11.01 5.82 15.50
C LYS A 219 -11.88 4.94 16.40
N LYS A 220 -12.98 5.49 16.87
CA LYS A 220 -13.97 4.72 17.67
C LYS A 220 -14.91 3.88 16.81
N LYS A 221 -15.21 4.31 15.58
CA LYS A 221 -16.10 3.63 14.58
C LYS A 221 -15.66 4.01 13.17
N TRP A 222 -16.02 3.18 12.20
CA TRP A 222 -15.96 3.52 10.79
C TRP A 222 -17.01 4.56 10.41
#